data_af5192d6fcde3a5ecbf356516fd8f414
#
_entry.id   af5192d6fcde3a5ecbf356516fd8f414
#
_cell.length_a   1.000
_cell.length_b   1.000
_cell.length_c   1.000
_cell.angle_alpha   90.00
_cell.angle_beta   90.00
_cell.angle_gamma   90.00
#
_symmetry.space_group_name_H-M   'P 1'
#
loop_
_entity.id
_entity.type
_entity.pdbx_description
1 polymer ?
#
loop_
_entity_poly.entity_id
_entity_poly.type
_entity_poly.pdbx_seq_one_letter_code
_entity_poly.pdbx_strand_id
1 'polypeptide(L)'
;MLYVIDLLRKIEPSVAVELYDGSTSPDAVIATGSDNAVRHFRAEYGSLPMLLRGSRSSVAILTGEEPDTKLKELCDDIYLYSGLGCRNI
;
A
#
# COMPACT_ATOMS: atom_id res chain seq x y z
N MET A 1 13.30 -6.65 5.34
CA MET A 1 12.27 -6.86 6.38
C MET A 1 12.86 -7.03 7.77
N LEU A 2 13.75 -8.02 8.02
CA LEU A 2 14.37 -8.26 9.33
C LEU A 2 15.08 -7.02 9.89
N TYR A 3 15.82 -6.28 9.07
CA TYR A 3 16.49 -5.05 9.49
C TYR A 3 15.52 -3.99 10.05
N VAL A 4 14.34 -3.85 9.45
CA VAL A 4 13.31 -2.89 9.93
C VAL A 4 12.77 -3.32 11.28
N ILE A 5 12.53 -4.60 11.48
CA ILE A 5 12.07 -5.16 12.76
C ILE A 5 13.12 -4.92 13.86
N ASP A 6 14.39 -5.19 13.55
CA ASP A 6 15.49 -4.94 14.50
C ASP A 6 15.63 -3.46 14.86
N LEU A 7 15.44 -2.57 13.88
CA LEU A 7 15.46 -1.14 14.10
C LEU A 7 14.29 -0.69 14.99
N LEU A 8 13.08 -1.16 14.73
CA LEU A 8 11.90 -0.87 15.52
C LEU A 8 12.07 -1.31 16.97
N ARG A 9 12.58 -2.51 17.20
CA ARG A 9 12.86 -3.03 18.56
C ARG A 9 13.91 -2.20 19.32
N LYS A 10 14.87 -1.60 18.60
CA LYS A 10 15.86 -0.70 19.21
C LYS A 10 15.27 0.65 19.59
N ILE A 11 14.35 1.18 18.79
CA ILE A 11 13.70 2.47 19.03
C ILE A 11 12.66 2.36 20.14
N GLU A 12 11.85 1.33 20.09
CA GLU A 12 10.76 1.10 21.05
C GLU A 12 10.69 -0.39 21.45
N PRO A 13 11.45 -0.77 22.49
CA PRO A 13 11.52 -2.17 22.93
C PRO A 13 10.21 -2.78 23.43
N SER A 14 9.22 -1.96 23.80
CA SER A 14 7.90 -2.42 24.26
C SER A 14 7.00 -2.89 23.11
N VAL A 15 7.34 -2.55 21.86
CA VAL A 15 6.57 -2.98 20.70
C VAL A 15 6.94 -4.40 20.31
N ALA A 16 5.99 -5.32 20.41
CA ALA A 16 6.14 -6.69 19.94
C ALA A 16 5.93 -6.73 18.40
N VAL A 17 7.04 -6.79 17.66
CA VAL A 17 7.05 -6.92 16.19
C VAL A 17 7.81 -8.16 15.81
N GLU A 18 7.20 -9.04 15.02
CA GLU A 18 7.81 -10.27 14.53
C GLU A 18 7.33 -10.61 13.11
N LEU A 19 8.02 -11.53 12.46
CA LEU A 19 7.52 -12.10 11.20
C LEU A 19 6.44 -13.12 11.51
N TYR A 20 5.31 -12.97 10.83
CA TYR A 20 4.22 -13.94 10.94
C TYR A 20 4.62 -15.24 10.23
N ASP A 21 4.56 -16.33 10.95
CA ASP A 21 4.91 -17.68 10.47
C ASP A 21 3.69 -18.60 10.25
N GLY A 22 2.50 -18.08 10.49
CA GLY A 22 1.25 -18.82 10.37
C GLY A 22 0.89 -19.66 11.61
N SER A 23 1.68 -19.61 12.67
CA SER A 23 1.46 -20.45 13.86
C SER A 23 0.30 -20.00 14.75
N THR A 24 -0.08 -18.72 14.64
CA THR A 24 -1.14 -18.13 15.45
C THR A 24 -2.21 -17.52 14.56
N SER A 25 -3.47 -17.51 15.02
CA SER A 25 -4.53 -16.79 14.33
C SER A 25 -4.47 -15.30 14.69
N PRO A 26 -4.45 -14.38 13.72
CA PRO A 26 -4.49 -12.95 14.03
C PRO A 26 -5.88 -12.53 14.53
N ASP A 27 -5.95 -11.45 15.32
CA ASP A 27 -7.20 -10.83 15.76
C ASP A 27 -7.75 -9.85 14.70
N ALA A 28 -6.88 -9.29 13.87
CA ALA A 28 -7.23 -8.39 12.77
C ALA A 28 -6.17 -8.42 11.67
N VAL A 29 -6.54 -8.03 10.46
CA VAL A 29 -5.68 -8.04 9.28
C VAL A 29 -5.63 -6.66 8.64
N ILE A 30 -4.42 -6.14 8.42
CA ILE A 30 -4.19 -4.97 7.58
C ILE A 30 -3.35 -5.43 6.39
N ALA A 31 -3.89 -5.31 5.19
CA ALA A 31 -3.18 -5.72 3.98
C ALA A 31 -3.36 -4.71 2.84
N THR A 32 -2.30 -4.56 2.05
CA THR A 32 -2.30 -3.77 0.83
C THR A 32 -1.67 -4.58 -0.30
N GLY A 33 -2.18 -4.43 -1.51
CA GLY A 33 -1.68 -5.16 -2.66
C GLY A 33 -2.62 -5.06 -3.86
N SER A 34 -2.48 -5.98 -4.80
CA SER A 34 -3.39 -6.08 -5.94
C SER A 34 -4.80 -6.55 -5.50
N ASP A 35 -5.77 -6.39 -6.38
CA ASP A 35 -7.14 -6.90 -6.12
C ASP A 35 -7.17 -8.42 -5.92
N ASN A 36 -6.22 -9.14 -6.53
CA ASN A 36 -6.07 -10.58 -6.29
C ASN A 36 -5.60 -10.86 -4.86
N ALA A 37 -4.63 -10.09 -4.36
CA ALA A 37 -4.17 -10.21 -2.98
C ALA A 37 -5.30 -9.90 -2.00
N VAL A 38 -6.07 -8.83 -2.25
CA VAL A 38 -7.23 -8.48 -1.43
C VAL A 38 -8.27 -9.60 -1.40
N ARG A 39 -8.57 -10.22 -2.55
CA ARG A 39 -9.49 -11.36 -2.63
C ARG A 39 -8.97 -12.56 -1.84
N HIS A 40 -7.68 -12.85 -1.91
CA HIS A 40 -7.05 -13.93 -1.15
C HIS A 40 -7.18 -13.69 0.36
N PHE A 41 -6.77 -12.53 0.87
CA PHE A 41 -6.91 -12.20 2.28
C PHE A 41 -8.36 -12.23 2.77
N ARG A 42 -9.30 -11.77 1.95
CA ARG A 42 -10.72 -11.83 2.27
C ARG A 42 -11.26 -13.26 2.36
N ALA A 43 -10.79 -14.14 1.48
CA ALA A 43 -11.19 -15.55 1.51
C ALA A 43 -10.60 -16.28 2.73
N GLU A 44 -9.36 -15.99 3.09
CA GLU A 44 -8.65 -16.68 4.17
C GLU A 44 -9.04 -16.16 5.56
N TYR A 45 -9.21 -14.84 5.70
CA TYR A 45 -9.45 -14.19 7.00
C TYR A 45 -10.82 -13.49 7.10
N GLY A 46 -11.78 -13.86 6.25
CA GLY A 46 -13.05 -13.13 6.11
C GLY A 46 -13.91 -12.99 7.34
N SER A 47 -13.65 -13.78 8.38
CA SER A 47 -14.33 -13.70 9.68
C SER A 47 -13.72 -12.65 10.64
N LEU A 48 -12.56 -12.09 10.28
CA LEU A 48 -11.83 -11.17 11.13
C LEU A 48 -12.05 -9.70 10.71
N PRO A 49 -11.88 -8.74 11.62
CA PRO A 49 -11.79 -7.34 11.27
C PRO A 49 -10.63 -7.11 10.28
N MET A 50 -10.91 -6.43 9.15
CA MET A 50 -9.90 -6.24 8.12
C MET A 50 -9.88 -4.81 7.57
N LEU A 51 -8.66 -4.29 7.36
CA LEU A 51 -8.40 -3.10 6.56
C LEU A 51 -7.64 -3.53 5.29
N LEU A 52 -8.37 -3.69 4.20
CA LEU A 52 -7.82 -4.13 2.92
C LEU A 52 -7.74 -2.97 1.93
N ARG A 53 -6.58 -2.80 1.30
CA ARG A 53 -6.32 -1.79 0.29
C ARG A 53 -5.88 -2.48 -1.00
N GLY A 54 -6.79 -2.54 -1.97
CA GLY A 54 -6.54 -3.10 -3.31
C GLY A 54 -5.95 -2.09 -4.30
N SER A 55 -6.03 -2.43 -5.55
CA SER A 55 -5.65 -1.54 -6.66
C SER A 55 -6.48 -0.26 -6.64
N ARG A 56 -5.85 0.84 -6.99
CA ARG A 56 -6.48 2.16 -7.07
C ARG A 56 -6.12 2.80 -8.39
N SER A 57 -7.04 3.62 -8.88
CA SER A 57 -6.83 4.48 -10.03
C SER A 57 -6.88 5.93 -9.57
N SER A 58 -6.00 6.74 -10.08
CA SER A 58 -6.00 8.19 -9.92
C SER A 58 -6.37 8.82 -11.25
N VAL A 59 -6.94 10.01 -11.21
CA VAL A 59 -7.26 10.80 -12.39
C VAL A 59 -6.78 12.24 -12.19
N ALA A 60 -6.29 12.85 -13.25
CA ALA A 60 -6.04 14.28 -13.30
C ALA A 60 -7.15 14.97 -14.08
N ILE A 61 -7.64 16.10 -13.56
CA ILE A 61 -8.61 16.95 -14.25
C ILE A 61 -7.89 18.23 -14.66
N LEU A 62 -7.86 18.51 -15.96
CA LEU A 62 -7.27 19.72 -16.51
C LEU A 62 -8.39 20.70 -16.86
N THR A 63 -8.18 21.98 -16.55
CA THR A 63 -9.09 23.07 -16.89
C THR A 63 -8.83 23.67 -18.27
N GLY A 64 -7.62 23.38 -18.80
CA GLY A 64 -7.15 23.91 -20.07
C GLY A 64 -6.35 25.21 -19.94
N GLU A 65 -6.14 25.68 -18.72
CA GLU A 65 -5.40 26.90 -18.41
C GLU A 65 -4.06 26.63 -17.68
N GLU A 66 -3.69 25.37 -17.54
CA GLU A 66 -2.47 24.98 -16.85
C GLU A 66 -1.24 25.41 -17.63
N PRO A 67 -0.24 26.02 -16.97
CA PRO A 67 1.02 26.38 -17.63
C PRO A 67 1.82 25.11 -17.98
N ASP A 68 2.66 25.21 -19.01
CA ASP A 68 3.49 24.09 -19.51
C ASP A 68 4.32 23.43 -18.39
N THR A 69 4.77 24.21 -17.41
CA THR A 69 5.51 23.67 -16.26
C THR A 69 4.67 22.67 -15.44
N LYS A 70 3.38 22.95 -15.23
CA LYS A 70 2.47 22.05 -14.52
C LYS A 70 2.10 20.83 -15.35
N LEU A 71 1.95 20.97 -16.65
CA LEU A 71 1.74 19.84 -17.55
C LEU A 71 2.96 18.91 -17.56
N LYS A 72 4.17 19.46 -17.51
CA LYS A 72 5.39 18.67 -17.42
C LYS A 72 5.49 17.92 -16.09
N GLU A 73 5.23 18.56 -14.95
CA GLU A 73 5.18 17.92 -13.65
C GLU A 73 4.14 16.77 -13.61
N LEU A 74 2.97 16.98 -14.23
CA LEU A 74 1.97 15.92 -14.37
C LEU A 74 2.48 14.75 -15.21
N CYS A 75 3.17 15.00 -16.31
CA CYS A 75 3.78 13.95 -17.12
C CYS A 75 4.83 13.16 -16.32
N ASP A 76 5.65 13.84 -15.54
CA ASP A 76 6.64 13.19 -14.68
C ASP A 76 5.94 12.27 -13.65
N ASP A 77 4.83 12.69 -13.05
CA ASP A 77 4.03 11.88 -12.14
C ASP A 77 3.38 10.66 -12.84
N ILE A 78 2.87 10.83 -14.06
CA ILE A 78 2.26 9.75 -14.84
C ILE A 78 3.29 8.65 -15.16
N TYR A 79 4.51 9.04 -15.53
CA TYR A 79 5.53 8.11 -16.02
C TYR A 79 6.49 7.61 -14.94
N LEU A 80 6.45 8.15 -13.73
CA LEU A 80 7.41 7.86 -12.67
C LEU A 80 7.57 6.36 -12.38
N TYR A 81 6.51 5.59 -12.44
CA TYR A 81 6.52 4.14 -12.23
C TYR A 81 5.92 3.35 -13.39
N SER A 82 5.90 3.94 -14.59
CA SER A 82 5.34 3.30 -15.79
C SER A 82 3.92 2.76 -15.59
N GLY A 83 3.08 3.49 -14.88
CA GLY A 83 1.70 3.07 -14.55
C GLY A 83 1.60 2.00 -13.44
N LEU A 84 2.73 1.64 -12.82
CA LEU A 84 2.76 0.66 -11.73
C LEU A 84 2.75 1.37 -10.37
N GLY A 85 1.63 1.30 -9.69
CA GLY A 85 1.51 1.84 -8.35
C GLY A 85 0.22 2.62 -8.11
N CYS A 86 -0.21 2.65 -6.87
CA CYS A 86 -1.47 3.30 -6.47
C CYS A 86 -1.41 4.84 -6.45
N ARG A 87 -0.27 5.44 -6.79
CA ARG A 87 -0.05 6.89 -6.86
C ARG A 87 0.07 7.42 -8.28
N ASN A 88 0.12 6.53 -9.27
CA ASN A 88 0.13 6.93 -10.68
C ASN A 88 -1.26 7.37 -11.14
N ILE A 89 -1.26 8.33 -12.03
CA ILE A 89 -2.44 8.88 -12.67
C ILE A 89 -2.73 8.09 -13.94
#